data_ba74f07296333d6be947064c65b0bfb7
#
_entry.id   ba74f07296333d6be947064c65b0bfb7
#
_cell.length_a   1.000
_cell.length_b   1.000
_cell.length_c   1.000
_cell.angle_alpha   90.00
_cell.angle_beta   90.00
_cell.angle_gamma   90.00
#
_symmetry.space_group_name_H-M   'P 1'
#
loop_
_entity.id
_entity.type
_entity.pdbx_description
1 polymer ?
#
loop_
_entity_poly.entity_id
_entity_poly.type
_entity_poly.pdbx_seq_one_letter_code
_entity_poly.pdbx_strand_id
1 'polypeptide(L)'
;MNDSAKLNGHANLRIPDFSIVIPVYFNEGSLFATMDALNTQVLSRNDGLQGEVIFIDDGSKDQSLSELLAIKSNFPHLVRIIKLTRNFGQVSAVRAGFAHARGRCVIVISADGQDPPELMNNMLHSHFTEGNQIVICTREGREESVFRKLTSDIFYGLMRKLSFHSMPDGGFDYFLLGRWALDEMLSNDEANPFLQGQILWLGYDTKFIGYTRRERKIGQSRWTFGKKLTYLLDGILGYSYFPIRIVSFTGLLFALLGFFYAVVVLINWIVNGSLVQGWTPLMIVILVLGGLQLLTLGLIGEYLWRTLDQVKHRKPYVVDHIYD
;
A
#
# COMPACT_ATOMS: atom_id res chain seq x y z
N MET A 1 12.59 39.27 -44.32
CA MET A 1 11.53 40.00 -43.56
C MET A 1 10.68 38.97 -42.87
N ASN A 2 10.81 38.98 -41.56
CA ASN A 2 9.90 38.44 -40.53
C ASN A 2 9.31 37.02 -40.62
N ASP A 3 10.03 36.10 -40.01
CA ASP A 3 9.47 34.87 -39.49
C ASP A 3 9.84 34.69 -37.99
N SER A 4 9.69 35.76 -37.22
CA SER A 4 10.05 35.81 -35.78
C SER A 4 8.83 36.04 -34.86
N ALA A 5 7.62 35.59 -35.26
CA ALA A 5 6.38 35.87 -34.53
C ALA A 5 5.52 34.63 -34.26
N LYS A 6 6.11 33.45 -34.02
CA LYS A 6 5.34 32.25 -33.59
C LYS A 6 5.95 31.42 -32.47
N LEU A 7 6.67 32.04 -31.55
CA LEU A 7 7.23 31.32 -30.37
C LEU A 7 6.97 32.07 -29.06
N ASN A 8 5.76 32.54 -28.84
CA ASN A 8 5.36 33.08 -27.52
C ASN A 8 3.93 32.63 -27.16
N GLY A 9 3.76 31.36 -26.87
CA GLY A 9 2.49 30.77 -26.42
C GLY A 9 2.64 29.67 -25.38
N HIS A 10 3.84 29.40 -24.86
CA HIS A 10 3.99 28.59 -23.69
C HIS A 10 3.83 29.51 -22.47
N ALA A 11 2.60 29.62 -21.97
CA ALA A 11 2.39 30.09 -20.61
C ALA A 11 3.43 29.36 -19.73
N ASN A 12 4.25 30.11 -19.00
CA ASN A 12 5.15 29.60 -17.98
C ASN A 12 4.30 28.82 -16.96
N LEU A 13 4.07 27.53 -17.20
CA LEU A 13 3.45 26.63 -16.26
C LEU A 13 4.44 26.52 -15.09
N ARG A 14 4.25 27.40 -14.10
CA ARG A 14 5.01 27.28 -12.85
C ARG A 14 4.83 25.86 -12.33
N ILE A 15 5.95 25.22 -12.01
CA ILE A 15 5.94 23.91 -11.36
C ILE A 15 5.19 24.10 -10.04
N PRO A 16 4.12 23.32 -9.76
CA PRO A 16 3.40 23.44 -8.51
C PRO A 16 4.32 23.06 -7.32
N ASP A 17 4.08 23.67 -6.16
CA ASP A 17 4.85 23.35 -4.98
C ASP A 17 4.45 21.98 -4.42
N PHE A 18 3.18 21.59 -4.55
CA PHE A 18 2.70 20.30 -4.11
C PHE A 18 1.62 19.72 -5.04
N SER A 19 1.51 18.41 -5.07
CA SER A 19 0.47 17.68 -5.80
C SER A 19 -0.39 16.90 -4.81
N ILE A 20 -1.73 16.99 -4.93
CA ILE A 20 -2.67 16.18 -4.17
C ILE A 20 -3.13 15.04 -5.06
N VAL A 21 -2.86 13.81 -4.67
CA VAL A 21 -3.22 12.58 -5.39
C VAL A 21 -4.42 11.93 -4.72
N ILE A 22 -5.48 11.72 -5.48
CA ILE A 22 -6.77 11.21 -4.98
C ILE A 22 -7.19 10.01 -5.82
N PRO A 23 -7.02 8.78 -5.32
CA PRO A 23 -7.54 7.59 -6.00
C PRO A 23 -9.05 7.54 -5.90
N VAL A 24 -9.72 7.32 -7.03
CA VAL A 24 -11.18 7.28 -7.16
C VAL A 24 -11.62 5.94 -7.70
N TYR A 25 -12.55 5.28 -6.99
CA TYR A 25 -13.20 4.06 -7.45
C TYR A 25 -14.60 3.93 -6.85
N PHE A 26 -15.62 4.21 -7.66
CA PHE A 26 -17.03 4.26 -7.25
C PHE A 26 -17.26 5.27 -6.10
N ASN A 27 -16.86 6.50 -6.33
CA ASN A 27 -17.00 7.61 -5.38
C ASN A 27 -18.07 8.64 -5.81
N GLU A 28 -19.03 8.21 -6.62
CA GLU A 28 -20.19 9.03 -7.01
C GLU A 28 -20.83 9.73 -5.79
N GLY A 29 -21.09 11.02 -5.91
CA GLY A 29 -21.72 11.87 -4.89
C GLY A 29 -20.79 12.43 -3.83
N SER A 30 -19.51 11.99 -3.75
CA SER A 30 -18.57 12.51 -2.76
C SER A 30 -17.51 13.46 -3.33
N LEU A 31 -17.29 13.46 -4.64
CA LEU A 31 -16.15 14.11 -5.27
C LEU A 31 -16.25 15.65 -5.25
N PHE A 32 -17.43 16.22 -5.48
CA PHE A 32 -17.63 17.67 -5.39
C PHE A 32 -17.36 18.19 -3.97
N ALA A 33 -17.87 17.51 -2.95
CA ALA A 33 -17.65 17.90 -1.56
C ALA A 33 -16.16 17.79 -1.16
N THR A 34 -15.48 16.76 -1.68
CA THR A 34 -14.03 16.59 -1.47
C THR A 34 -13.25 17.73 -2.13
N MET A 35 -13.56 18.06 -3.39
CA MET A 35 -12.88 19.16 -4.09
C MET A 35 -13.14 20.52 -3.45
N ASP A 36 -14.38 20.80 -3.04
CA ASP A 36 -14.74 22.04 -2.36
C ASP A 36 -14.00 22.20 -1.02
N ALA A 37 -13.91 21.13 -0.23
CA ALA A 37 -13.14 21.12 1.01
C ALA A 37 -11.65 21.37 0.76
N LEU A 38 -11.05 20.74 -0.25
CA LEU A 38 -9.66 20.98 -0.64
C LEU A 38 -9.44 22.42 -1.10
N ASN A 39 -10.33 22.93 -1.93
CA ASN A 39 -10.22 24.30 -2.42
C ASN A 39 -10.29 25.31 -1.27
N THR A 40 -11.27 25.15 -0.38
CA THR A 40 -11.51 26.11 0.71
C THR A 40 -10.45 26.02 1.81
N GLN A 41 -10.01 24.81 2.17
CA GLN A 41 -9.18 24.59 3.35
C GLN A 41 -7.68 24.54 3.06
N VAL A 42 -7.28 24.28 1.81
CA VAL A 42 -5.88 24.08 1.44
C VAL A 42 -5.45 25.04 0.32
N LEU A 43 -6.12 24.98 -0.84
CA LEU A 43 -5.66 25.62 -2.07
C LEU A 43 -5.91 27.13 -2.09
N SER A 44 -6.99 27.62 -1.46
CA SER A 44 -7.31 29.05 -1.36
C SER A 44 -6.63 29.73 -0.17
N ARG A 45 -5.98 29.00 0.72
CA ARG A 45 -5.19 29.55 1.82
C ARG A 45 -3.85 30.03 1.31
N ASN A 46 -3.63 31.30 1.47
CA ASN A 46 -2.61 32.06 0.78
C ASN A 46 -1.25 32.05 1.52
N ASP A 47 -0.67 30.87 1.68
CA ASP A 47 0.69 30.72 2.22
C ASP A 47 1.75 30.86 1.09
N GLY A 48 1.32 31.30 -0.10
CA GLY A 48 2.18 31.47 -1.27
C GLY A 48 2.49 30.17 -2.03
N LEU A 49 2.08 29.01 -1.51
CA LEU A 49 2.28 27.71 -2.16
C LEU A 49 1.19 27.45 -3.20
N GLN A 50 1.61 26.93 -4.36
CA GLN A 50 0.71 26.54 -5.44
C GLN A 50 0.58 25.04 -5.51
N GLY A 51 -0.66 24.53 -5.43
CA GLY A 51 -0.97 23.10 -5.52
C GLY A 51 -1.61 22.72 -6.84
N GLU A 52 -1.51 21.44 -7.21
CA GLU A 52 -2.34 20.77 -8.23
C GLU A 52 -3.12 19.61 -7.58
N VAL A 53 -4.27 19.27 -8.14
CA VAL A 53 -5.08 18.11 -7.72
C VAL A 53 -5.14 17.11 -8.86
N ILE A 54 -4.76 15.87 -8.58
CA ILE A 54 -4.75 14.78 -9.54
C ILE A 54 -5.71 13.70 -9.06
N PHE A 55 -6.84 13.57 -9.74
CA PHE A 55 -7.77 12.47 -9.54
C PHE A 55 -7.41 11.30 -10.43
N ILE A 56 -7.36 10.10 -9.86
CA ILE A 56 -7.08 8.88 -10.60
C ILE A 56 -8.32 7.99 -10.59
N ASP A 57 -9.06 7.95 -11.69
CA ASP A 57 -10.19 7.07 -11.85
C ASP A 57 -9.72 5.64 -12.17
N ASP A 58 -9.83 4.76 -11.20
CA ASP A 58 -9.42 3.34 -11.29
C ASP A 58 -10.52 2.48 -11.97
N GLY A 59 -11.00 2.96 -13.13
CA GLY A 59 -11.97 2.25 -13.95
C GLY A 59 -13.38 2.17 -13.34
N SER A 60 -13.86 3.26 -12.75
CA SER A 60 -15.22 3.37 -12.21
C SER A 60 -16.28 3.16 -13.32
N LYS A 61 -17.39 2.52 -12.95
CA LYS A 61 -18.54 2.28 -13.85
C LYS A 61 -19.78 3.05 -13.43
N ASP A 62 -19.70 3.83 -12.37
CA ASP A 62 -20.73 4.76 -11.89
C ASP A 62 -20.52 6.16 -12.49
N GLN A 63 -21.16 7.20 -11.93
CA GLN A 63 -21.04 8.57 -12.39
C GLN A 63 -19.75 9.29 -11.93
N SER A 64 -18.81 8.59 -11.26
CA SER A 64 -17.57 9.20 -10.74
C SER A 64 -16.80 9.95 -11.82
N LEU A 65 -16.59 9.36 -13.01
CA LEU A 65 -15.87 10.03 -14.09
C LEU A 65 -16.62 11.28 -14.59
N SER A 66 -17.93 11.23 -14.69
CA SER A 66 -18.76 12.37 -15.12
C SER A 66 -18.66 13.53 -14.13
N GLU A 67 -18.68 13.23 -12.83
CA GLU A 67 -18.44 14.24 -11.77
C GLU A 67 -17.04 14.82 -11.84
N LEU A 68 -16.01 14.01 -12.06
CA LEU A 68 -14.64 14.48 -12.21
C LEU A 68 -14.48 15.43 -13.40
N LEU A 69 -15.11 15.12 -14.54
CA LEU A 69 -15.07 15.98 -15.72
C LEU A 69 -15.79 17.33 -15.47
N ALA A 70 -16.88 17.33 -14.72
CA ALA A 70 -17.55 18.54 -14.31
C ALA A 70 -16.69 19.38 -13.34
N ILE A 71 -16.02 18.73 -12.37
CA ILE A 71 -15.06 19.36 -11.48
C ILE A 71 -13.91 19.99 -12.28
N LYS A 72 -13.35 19.25 -13.24
CA LYS A 72 -12.30 19.75 -14.13
C LYS A 72 -12.74 20.98 -14.90
N SER A 73 -13.98 21.02 -15.37
CA SER A 73 -14.53 22.20 -16.07
C SER A 73 -14.61 23.45 -15.18
N ASN A 74 -14.87 23.27 -13.88
CA ASN A 74 -14.89 24.34 -12.89
C ASN A 74 -13.48 24.79 -12.46
N PHE A 75 -12.49 23.89 -12.51
CA PHE A 75 -11.11 24.13 -12.08
C PHE A 75 -10.09 23.70 -13.15
N PRO A 76 -10.13 24.32 -14.38
CA PRO A 76 -9.40 23.82 -15.54
C PRO A 76 -7.87 23.80 -15.40
N HIS A 77 -7.31 24.70 -14.60
CA HIS A 77 -5.85 24.82 -14.40
C HIS A 77 -5.34 24.12 -13.13
N LEU A 78 -6.23 23.72 -12.26
CA LEU A 78 -5.91 23.16 -10.94
C LEU A 78 -6.06 21.65 -10.90
N VAL A 79 -7.07 21.11 -11.61
CA VAL A 79 -7.44 19.71 -11.58
C VAL A 79 -6.96 18.99 -12.83
N ARG A 80 -6.39 17.81 -12.62
CA ARG A 80 -6.04 16.84 -13.66
C ARG A 80 -6.71 15.52 -13.36
N ILE A 81 -7.12 14.80 -14.40
CA ILE A 81 -7.76 13.48 -14.23
C ILE A 81 -6.99 12.46 -15.05
N ILE A 82 -6.64 11.36 -14.41
CA ILE A 82 -6.01 10.20 -15.03
C ILE A 82 -7.01 9.05 -14.97
N LYS A 83 -7.51 8.62 -16.12
CA LYS A 83 -8.41 7.48 -16.24
C LYS A 83 -7.61 6.23 -16.54
N LEU A 84 -7.75 5.19 -15.74
CA LEU A 84 -7.17 3.87 -15.99
C LEU A 84 -8.11 3.01 -16.85
N THR A 85 -7.55 2.08 -17.64
CA THR A 85 -8.33 1.21 -18.55
C THR A 85 -9.29 0.27 -17.83
N ARG A 86 -9.01 -0.09 -16.59
CA ARG A 86 -9.82 -0.95 -15.70
C ARG A 86 -9.42 -0.73 -14.24
N ASN A 87 -10.10 -1.39 -13.33
CA ASN A 87 -9.66 -1.44 -11.93
C ASN A 87 -8.34 -2.23 -11.80
N PHE A 88 -7.28 -1.55 -11.34
CA PHE A 88 -5.97 -2.10 -10.99
C PHE A 88 -5.73 -2.13 -9.49
N GLY A 89 -6.61 -1.48 -8.70
CA GLY A 89 -6.51 -1.37 -7.25
C GLY A 89 -5.89 -0.05 -6.78
N GLN A 90 -6.20 0.30 -5.53
CA GLN A 90 -5.85 1.60 -4.93
C GLN A 90 -4.35 1.92 -5.02
N VAL A 91 -3.48 0.94 -4.73
CA VAL A 91 -2.02 1.13 -4.77
C VAL A 91 -1.55 1.50 -6.17
N SER A 92 -2.07 0.82 -7.19
CA SER A 92 -1.75 1.11 -8.60
C SER A 92 -2.27 2.49 -9.02
N ALA A 93 -3.47 2.88 -8.58
CA ALA A 93 -4.00 4.22 -8.83
C ALA A 93 -3.13 5.31 -8.19
N VAL A 94 -2.70 5.11 -6.93
CA VAL A 94 -1.77 6.04 -6.25
C VAL A 94 -0.44 6.13 -7.00
N ARG A 95 0.14 5.01 -7.44
CA ARG A 95 1.38 5.00 -8.24
C ARG A 95 1.20 5.73 -9.58
N ALA A 96 0.04 5.62 -10.23
CA ALA A 96 -0.26 6.41 -11.41
C ALA A 96 -0.28 7.92 -11.10
N GLY A 97 -0.86 8.31 -9.97
CA GLY A 97 -0.81 9.69 -9.48
C GLY A 97 0.62 10.17 -9.23
N PHE A 98 1.45 9.36 -8.58
CA PHE A 98 2.86 9.67 -8.33
C PHE A 98 3.65 9.93 -9.61
N ALA A 99 3.49 9.08 -10.62
CA ALA A 99 4.19 9.21 -11.90
C ALA A 99 3.79 10.47 -12.70
N HIS A 100 2.63 11.04 -12.41
CA HIS A 100 2.13 12.24 -13.10
C HIS A 100 2.16 13.51 -12.23
N ALA A 101 2.56 13.39 -10.96
CA ALA A 101 2.70 14.51 -10.04
C ALA A 101 3.89 15.40 -10.41
N ARG A 102 3.65 16.71 -10.49
CA ARG A 102 4.64 17.72 -10.84
C ARG A 102 5.20 18.47 -9.63
N GLY A 103 4.52 18.37 -8.49
CA GLY A 103 4.88 19.09 -7.27
C GLY A 103 6.21 18.65 -6.66
N ARG A 104 6.77 19.54 -5.84
CA ARG A 104 7.97 19.28 -5.03
C ARG A 104 7.73 18.26 -3.93
N CYS A 105 6.46 18.06 -3.56
CA CYS A 105 6.00 16.97 -2.73
C CYS A 105 4.62 16.49 -3.20
N VAL A 106 4.24 15.29 -2.76
CA VAL A 106 2.93 14.68 -3.08
C VAL A 106 2.21 14.33 -1.80
N ILE A 107 0.92 14.65 -1.72
CA ILE A 107 0.04 14.28 -0.64
C ILE A 107 -1.00 13.31 -1.19
N VAL A 108 -1.20 12.17 -0.51
CA VAL A 108 -2.25 11.21 -0.85
C VAL A 108 -3.38 11.33 0.16
N ILE A 109 -4.61 11.48 -0.34
CA ILE A 109 -5.83 11.53 0.49
C ILE A 109 -6.93 10.69 -0.16
N SER A 110 -7.86 10.16 0.63
CA SER A 110 -9.00 9.40 0.13
C SER A 110 -10.10 10.31 -0.43
N ALA A 111 -10.85 9.82 -1.45
CA ALA A 111 -11.94 10.54 -2.10
C ALA A 111 -13.27 10.51 -1.30
N ASP A 112 -13.30 9.88 -0.12
CA ASP A 112 -14.53 9.64 0.65
C ASP A 112 -14.85 10.68 1.71
N GLY A 113 -14.01 11.74 1.82
CA GLY A 113 -14.17 12.85 2.73
C GLY A 113 -13.98 12.49 4.22
N GLN A 114 -13.44 11.31 4.53
CA GLN A 114 -13.18 10.90 5.91
C GLN A 114 -11.92 11.53 6.51
N ASP A 115 -10.92 11.78 5.67
CA ASP A 115 -9.64 12.35 6.11
C ASP A 115 -9.73 13.89 6.04
N PRO A 116 -9.37 14.63 7.11
CA PRO A 116 -9.54 16.07 7.17
C PRO A 116 -8.50 16.81 6.31
N PRO A 117 -8.92 17.54 5.25
CA PRO A 117 -7.98 18.22 4.35
C PRO A 117 -7.12 19.29 5.03
N GLU A 118 -7.61 19.92 6.10
CA GLU A 118 -6.90 20.97 6.85
C GLU A 118 -5.55 20.50 7.41
N LEU A 119 -5.37 19.21 7.65
CA LEU A 119 -4.08 18.65 8.09
C LEU A 119 -2.98 18.79 7.04
N MET A 120 -3.32 18.93 5.76
CA MET A 120 -2.32 19.16 4.71
C MET A 120 -1.48 20.40 4.99
N ASN A 121 -2.04 21.44 5.63
CA ASN A 121 -1.28 22.63 5.99
C ASN A 121 -0.15 22.31 6.99
N ASN A 122 -0.42 21.43 7.97
CA ASN A 122 0.60 20.97 8.90
C ASN A 122 1.63 20.06 8.22
N MET A 123 1.18 19.22 7.28
CA MET A 123 2.08 18.34 6.50
C MET A 123 3.01 19.19 5.61
N LEU A 124 2.47 20.18 4.91
CA LEU A 124 3.24 21.12 4.07
C LEU A 124 4.22 21.94 4.91
N HIS A 125 3.79 22.46 6.07
CA HIS A 125 4.68 23.13 7.00
C HIS A 125 5.83 22.22 7.46
N SER A 126 5.52 20.98 7.82
CA SER A 126 6.52 20.01 8.24
C SER A 126 7.53 19.69 7.13
N HIS A 127 7.07 19.60 5.88
CA HIS A 127 7.94 19.37 4.74
C HIS A 127 8.80 20.58 4.38
N PHE A 128 8.17 21.75 4.16
CA PHE A 128 8.85 22.94 3.63
C PHE A 128 9.66 23.69 4.68
N THR A 129 9.25 23.65 5.96
CA THR A 129 9.90 24.40 7.05
C THR A 129 10.81 23.51 7.90
N GLU A 130 10.34 22.29 8.26
CA GLU A 130 11.11 21.36 9.12
C GLU A 130 12.01 20.42 8.30
N GLY A 131 11.79 20.30 6.97
CA GLY A 131 12.61 19.50 6.07
C GLY A 131 12.24 18.00 6.02
N ASN A 132 11.13 17.59 6.63
CA ASN A 132 10.71 16.19 6.67
C ASN A 132 10.34 15.67 5.27
N GLN A 133 10.97 14.57 4.82
CA GLN A 133 10.66 13.94 3.54
C GLN A 133 9.42 13.07 3.59
N ILE A 134 9.05 12.56 4.77
CA ILE A 134 7.88 11.71 4.97
C ILE A 134 7.06 12.28 6.14
N VAL A 135 5.80 12.56 5.89
CA VAL A 135 4.83 12.95 6.93
C VAL A 135 3.62 12.04 6.85
N ILE A 136 3.31 11.35 7.93
CA ILE A 136 2.24 10.35 8.00
C ILE A 136 1.18 10.83 8.99
N CYS A 137 -0.09 10.86 8.54
CA CYS A 137 -1.21 11.09 9.42
C CYS A 137 -1.68 9.75 10.02
N THR A 138 -1.69 9.67 11.35
CA THR A 138 -2.08 8.49 12.12
C THR A 138 -3.45 8.68 12.76
N ARG A 139 -4.27 7.66 12.70
CA ARG A 139 -5.62 7.69 13.26
C ARG A 139 -5.58 7.53 14.78
N GLU A 140 -6.03 8.53 15.51
CA GLU A 140 -6.18 8.52 16.95
C GLU A 140 -7.67 8.31 17.30
N GLY A 141 -7.98 7.28 18.05
CA GLY A 141 -9.34 6.97 18.51
C GLY A 141 -10.24 6.37 17.41
N ARG A 142 -10.68 5.16 17.58
CA ARG A 142 -11.70 4.49 16.77
C ARG A 142 -12.76 3.89 17.65
N GLU A 143 -14.00 4.29 17.44
CA GLU A 143 -15.16 3.50 17.78
C GLU A 143 -15.34 2.38 16.74
N GLU A 144 -14.49 1.35 16.80
CA GLU A 144 -14.66 0.17 15.97
C GLU A 144 -15.21 -0.99 16.79
N SER A 145 -15.93 -1.92 16.12
CA SER A 145 -16.34 -3.15 16.77
C SER A 145 -15.10 -3.90 17.28
N VAL A 146 -15.17 -4.47 18.49
CA VAL A 146 -14.07 -5.15 19.20
C VAL A 146 -13.36 -6.17 18.31
N PHE A 147 -14.10 -6.91 17.48
CA PHE A 147 -13.55 -7.91 16.56
C PHE A 147 -12.70 -7.28 15.44
N ARG A 148 -13.13 -6.13 14.91
CA ARG A 148 -12.41 -5.41 13.85
C ARG A 148 -11.12 -4.77 14.39
N LYS A 149 -11.17 -4.25 15.60
CA LYS A 149 -10.00 -3.71 16.31
C LYS A 149 -8.99 -4.82 16.57
N LEU A 150 -9.41 -5.96 17.14
CA LEU A 150 -8.54 -7.10 17.44
C LEU A 150 -7.80 -7.62 16.18
N THR A 151 -8.51 -7.79 15.07
CA THR A 151 -7.88 -8.24 13.80
C THR A 151 -6.90 -7.23 13.24
N SER A 152 -7.17 -5.93 13.36
CA SER A 152 -6.29 -4.84 12.96
C SER A 152 -5.04 -4.79 13.85
N ASP A 153 -5.22 -4.89 15.17
CA ASP A 153 -4.12 -4.83 16.15
C ASP A 153 -3.17 -6.03 16.00
N ILE A 154 -3.70 -7.24 15.75
CA ILE A 154 -2.89 -8.42 15.42
C ILE A 154 -2.10 -8.18 14.14
N PHE A 155 -2.75 -7.68 13.09
CA PHE A 155 -2.11 -7.41 11.81
C PHE A 155 -0.94 -6.43 11.95
N TYR A 156 -1.20 -5.21 12.46
CA TYR A 156 -0.18 -4.18 12.57
C TYR A 156 0.85 -4.51 13.67
N GLY A 157 0.45 -5.21 14.72
CA GLY A 157 1.37 -5.73 15.73
C GLY A 157 2.36 -6.74 15.15
N LEU A 158 1.89 -7.63 14.28
CA LEU A 158 2.75 -8.58 13.55
C LEU A 158 3.69 -7.86 12.60
N MET A 159 3.19 -6.88 11.83
CA MET A 159 4.01 -6.06 10.94
C MET A 159 5.11 -5.29 11.69
N ARG A 160 4.80 -4.69 12.82
CA ARG A 160 5.81 -4.03 13.68
C ARG A 160 6.89 -4.98 14.17
N LYS A 161 6.49 -6.18 14.61
CA LYS A 161 7.44 -7.15 15.17
C LYS A 161 8.30 -7.81 14.10
N LEU A 162 7.77 -8.03 12.88
CA LEU A 162 8.43 -8.82 11.84
C LEU A 162 9.12 -7.99 10.76
N SER A 163 8.64 -6.75 10.50
CA SER A 163 9.11 -5.98 9.34
C SER A 163 9.41 -4.52 9.65
N PHE A 164 8.45 -3.77 10.22
CA PHE A 164 8.56 -2.31 10.36
C PHE A 164 8.24 -1.84 11.76
N HIS A 165 9.26 -1.60 12.60
CA HIS A 165 9.10 -1.14 13.97
C HIS A 165 8.36 0.21 14.09
N SER A 166 8.48 1.07 13.07
CA SER A 166 7.83 2.38 12.98
C SER A 166 6.40 2.35 12.43
N MET A 167 5.84 1.16 12.12
CA MET A 167 4.47 1.05 11.61
C MET A 167 3.46 1.52 12.67
N PRO A 168 2.65 2.56 12.38
CA PRO A 168 1.66 3.07 13.33
C PRO A 168 0.50 2.10 13.52
N ASP A 169 -0.18 2.23 14.65
CA ASP A 169 -1.41 1.50 14.93
C ASP A 169 -2.49 1.82 13.89
N GLY A 170 -3.09 0.77 13.34
CA GLY A 170 -4.11 0.91 12.30
C GLY A 170 -3.60 1.30 10.92
N GLY A 171 -2.27 1.35 10.70
CA GLY A 171 -1.67 1.75 9.41
C GLY A 171 -1.96 3.20 9.02
N PHE A 172 -1.70 3.53 7.76
CA PHE A 172 -1.92 4.89 7.26
C PHE A 172 -2.25 4.89 5.76
N ASP A 173 -3.15 5.78 5.35
CA ASP A 173 -3.52 5.99 3.95
C ASP A 173 -3.39 7.47 3.57
N TYR A 174 -3.17 8.35 4.57
CA TYR A 174 -3.03 9.79 4.44
C TYR A 174 -1.61 10.18 4.80
N PHE A 175 -0.84 10.62 3.81
CA PHE A 175 0.59 10.91 3.99
C PHE A 175 1.11 11.88 2.92
N LEU A 176 2.26 12.49 3.21
CA LEU A 176 3.05 13.32 2.30
C LEU A 176 4.39 12.67 2.04
N LEU A 177 4.82 12.68 0.79
CA LEU A 177 6.16 12.34 0.35
C LEU A 177 6.83 13.55 -0.31
N GLY A 178 7.99 13.95 0.17
CA GLY A 178 8.87 14.89 -0.52
C GLY A 178 9.40 14.31 -1.83
N ARG A 179 9.88 15.16 -2.73
CA ARG A 179 10.28 14.74 -4.08
C ARG A 179 11.33 13.63 -4.08
N TRP A 180 12.33 13.69 -3.23
CA TRP A 180 13.35 12.65 -3.14
C TRP A 180 12.76 11.29 -2.75
N ALA A 181 11.92 11.26 -1.72
CA ALA A 181 11.24 10.03 -1.33
C ALA A 181 10.31 9.49 -2.43
N LEU A 182 9.64 10.39 -3.16
CA LEU A 182 8.78 10.04 -4.28
C LEU A 182 9.57 9.45 -5.46
N ASP A 183 10.70 10.03 -5.81
CA ASP A 183 11.54 9.55 -6.91
C ASP A 183 12.11 8.17 -6.60
N GLU A 184 12.53 7.91 -5.35
CA GLU A 184 12.92 6.56 -4.90
C GLU A 184 11.76 5.57 -4.98
N MET A 185 10.55 5.97 -4.58
CA MET A 185 9.36 5.13 -4.71
C MET A 185 9.03 4.79 -6.16
N LEU A 186 9.22 5.73 -7.09
CA LEU A 186 8.98 5.53 -8.51
C LEU A 186 10.05 4.66 -9.18
N SER A 187 11.30 4.71 -8.69
CA SER A 187 12.39 3.87 -9.18
C SER A 187 12.22 2.40 -8.77
N ASN A 188 11.47 2.14 -7.70
CA ASN A 188 11.23 0.81 -7.17
C ASN A 188 10.04 0.14 -7.87
N ASP A 189 10.33 -0.78 -8.79
CA ASP A 189 9.32 -1.47 -9.63
C ASP A 189 8.92 -2.81 -9.02
N GLU A 190 8.26 -2.79 -7.87
CA GLU A 190 7.68 -3.98 -7.24
C GLU A 190 6.35 -4.36 -7.90
N ALA A 191 6.21 -5.64 -8.30
CA ALA A 191 4.98 -6.16 -8.91
C ALA A 191 3.81 -6.24 -7.91
N ASN A 192 4.10 -6.55 -6.64
CA ASN A 192 3.12 -6.69 -5.55
C ASN A 192 3.46 -5.71 -4.41
N PRO A 193 3.27 -4.40 -4.61
CA PRO A 193 3.73 -3.40 -3.66
C PRO A 193 2.84 -3.32 -2.42
N PHE A 194 3.47 -3.40 -1.25
CA PHE A 194 2.87 -3.00 0.02
C PHE A 194 3.25 -1.54 0.28
N LEU A 195 2.41 -0.60 -0.16
CA LEU A 195 2.71 0.83 -0.21
C LEU A 195 3.22 1.39 1.12
N GLN A 196 2.57 1.06 2.23
CA GLN A 196 2.98 1.51 3.56
C GLN A 196 4.38 0.98 3.93
N GLY A 197 4.64 -0.29 3.58
CA GLY A 197 5.96 -0.90 3.77
C GLY A 197 7.03 -0.24 2.93
N GLN A 198 6.76 0.05 1.65
CA GLN A 198 7.69 0.75 0.77
C GLN A 198 8.07 2.12 1.35
N ILE A 199 7.08 2.90 1.81
CA ILE A 199 7.32 4.23 2.40
C ILE A 199 8.23 4.13 3.64
N LEU A 200 7.95 3.18 4.55
CA LEU A 200 8.75 3.01 5.76
C LEU A 200 10.14 2.41 5.47
N TRP A 201 10.25 1.60 4.41
CA TRP A 201 11.53 0.99 3.98
C TRP A 201 12.52 2.03 3.47
N LEU A 202 12.07 3.17 2.96
CA LEU A 202 12.95 4.27 2.52
C LEU A 202 13.87 4.79 3.63
N GLY A 203 13.49 4.64 4.90
CA GLY A 203 14.33 4.95 6.05
C GLY A 203 14.53 6.44 6.33
N TYR A 204 13.77 7.33 5.68
CA TYR A 204 13.77 8.76 6.04
C TYR A 204 13.11 8.99 7.40
N ASP A 205 13.58 10.00 8.12
CA ASP A 205 12.91 10.47 9.32
C ASP A 205 11.45 10.80 9.01
N THR A 206 10.54 10.19 9.76
CA THR A 206 9.11 10.25 9.51
C THR A 206 8.43 11.06 10.62
N LYS A 207 7.74 12.13 10.23
CA LYS A 207 6.88 12.89 11.13
C LYS A 207 5.51 12.25 11.20
N PHE A 208 5.01 11.99 12.40
CA PHE A 208 3.66 11.49 12.62
C PHE A 208 2.75 12.62 13.12
N ILE A 209 1.54 12.73 12.54
CA ILE A 209 0.51 13.69 12.91
C ILE A 209 -0.75 12.90 13.27
N GLY A 210 -1.15 12.94 14.54
CA GLY A 210 -2.37 12.28 15.01
C GLY A 210 -3.64 13.00 14.56
N TYR A 211 -4.68 12.24 14.17
CA TYR A 211 -5.98 12.81 13.85
C TYR A 211 -7.13 11.86 14.12
N THR A 212 -8.33 12.44 14.36
CA THR A 212 -9.57 11.66 14.46
C THR A 212 -10.24 11.59 13.09
N ARG A 213 -10.44 10.38 12.59
CA ARG A 213 -11.09 10.15 11.29
C ARG A 213 -12.57 10.51 11.37
N ARG A 214 -13.08 11.23 10.37
CA ARG A 214 -14.49 11.60 10.27
C ARG A 214 -15.32 10.37 9.85
N GLU A 215 -16.61 10.38 10.20
CA GLU A 215 -17.53 9.36 9.70
C GLU A 215 -17.72 9.47 8.19
N ARG A 216 -17.82 8.32 7.53
CA ARG A 216 -18.12 8.28 6.11
C ARG A 216 -19.57 8.69 5.87
N LYS A 217 -19.77 9.75 5.09
CA LYS A 217 -21.11 10.25 4.76
C LYS A 217 -21.76 9.51 3.59
N ILE A 218 -20.96 9.05 2.61
CA ILE A 218 -21.43 8.43 1.35
C ILE A 218 -20.56 7.21 1.03
N GLY A 219 -21.19 6.16 0.49
CA GLY A 219 -20.50 4.96 0.00
C GLY A 219 -20.28 3.87 1.06
N GLN A 220 -19.78 2.73 0.60
CA GLN A 220 -19.46 1.56 1.44
C GLN A 220 -18.00 1.14 1.27
N SER A 221 -17.39 0.59 2.34
CA SER A 221 -16.02 0.07 2.26
C SER A 221 -15.96 -1.13 1.32
N ARG A 222 -15.07 -1.08 0.32
CA ARG A 222 -14.84 -2.17 -0.65
C ARG A 222 -13.67 -3.07 -0.27
N TRP A 223 -13.16 -2.92 0.95
CA TRP A 223 -12.13 -3.78 1.53
C TRP A 223 -12.74 -5.07 2.04
N THR A 224 -12.72 -6.12 1.22
CA THR A 224 -13.18 -7.47 1.60
C THR A 224 -12.13 -8.17 2.46
N PHE A 225 -12.53 -9.22 3.19
CA PHE A 225 -11.62 -10.05 3.99
C PHE A 225 -10.49 -10.65 3.13
N GLY A 226 -10.80 -11.13 1.92
CA GLY A 226 -9.79 -11.66 1.00
C GLY A 226 -8.73 -10.62 0.62
N LYS A 227 -9.13 -9.38 0.28
CA LYS A 227 -8.19 -8.29 -0.01
C LYS A 227 -7.29 -7.95 1.18
N LYS A 228 -7.83 -7.97 2.40
CA LYS A 228 -7.05 -7.75 3.62
C LYS A 228 -6.03 -8.86 3.85
N LEU A 229 -6.42 -10.11 3.60
CA LEU A 229 -5.52 -11.26 3.74
C LEU A 229 -4.40 -11.21 2.70
N THR A 230 -4.72 -10.90 1.42
CA THR A 230 -3.70 -10.72 0.39
C THR A 230 -2.72 -9.63 0.76
N TYR A 231 -3.22 -8.46 1.20
CA TYR A 231 -2.39 -7.34 1.62
C TYR A 231 -1.49 -7.68 2.83
N LEU A 232 -1.98 -8.52 3.76
CA LEU A 232 -1.18 -9.06 4.85
C LEU A 232 -0.05 -9.95 4.35
N LEU A 233 -0.37 -10.87 3.44
CA LEU A 233 0.62 -11.77 2.87
C LEU A 233 1.67 -11.00 2.05
N ASP A 234 1.26 -9.99 1.30
CA ASP A 234 2.17 -9.11 0.56
C ASP A 234 3.15 -8.40 1.50
N GLY A 235 2.65 -7.87 2.62
CA GLY A 235 3.49 -7.22 3.62
C GLY A 235 4.45 -8.18 4.33
N ILE A 236 4.00 -9.37 4.72
CA ILE A 236 4.84 -10.33 5.44
C ILE A 236 5.85 -11.00 4.50
N LEU A 237 5.41 -11.49 3.35
CA LEU A 237 6.28 -12.22 2.41
C LEU A 237 7.24 -11.31 1.66
N GLY A 238 6.82 -10.04 1.40
CA GLY A 238 7.68 -9.06 0.74
C GLY A 238 8.77 -8.48 1.63
N TYR A 239 8.50 -8.31 2.93
CA TYR A 239 9.38 -7.56 3.83
C TYR A 239 9.86 -8.33 5.05
N SER A 240 9.59 -9.65 5.15
CA SER A 240 10.04 -10.48 6.26
C SER A 240 10.53 -11.85 5.81
N TYR A 241 11.68 -12.24 6.32
CA TYR A 241 12.21 -13.59 6.18
C TYR A 241 11.59 -14.59 7.18
N PHE A 242 10.71 -14.13 8.08
CA PHE A 242 10.15 -14.93 9.15
C PHE A 242 9.43 -16.20 8.67
N PRO A 243 8.55 -16.16 7.63
CA PRO A 243 7.85 -17.36 7.17
C PRO A 243 8.80 -18.46 6.71
N ILE A 244 9.83 -18.12 5.93
CA ILE A 244 10.78 -19.09 5.43
C ILE A 244 11.67 -19.66 6.56
N ARG A 245 12.02 -18.84 7.54
CA ARG A 245 12.82 -19.27 8.70
C ARG A 245 12.03 -20.23 9.60
N ILE A 246 10.74 -19.98 9.83
CA ILE A 246 9.89 -20.91 10.60
C ILE A 246 9.86 -22.27 9.93
N VAL A 247 9.60 -22.33 8.62
CA VAL A 247 9.54 -23.60 7.88
C VAL A 247 10.88 -24.32 7.94
N SER A 248 11.99 -23.62 7.73
CA SER A 248 13.34 -24.20 7.81
C SER A 248 13.66 -24.72 9.21
N PHE A 249 13.34 -23.97 10.27
CA PHE A 249 13.56 -24.39 11.64
C PHE A 249 12.68 -25.58 12.03
N THR A 250 11.40 -25.56 11.63
CA THR A 250 10.46 -26.67 11.86
C THR A 250 10.95 -27.94 11.12
N GLY A 251 11.39 -27.81 9.89
CA GLY A 251 11.98 -28.92 9.11
C GLY A 251 13.21 -29.51 9.80
N LEU A 252 14.12 -28.66 10.29
CA LEU A 252 15.30 -29.11 11.04
C LEU A 252 14.90 -29.83 12.34
N LEU A 253 13.95 -29.30 13.08
CA LEU A 253 13.45 -29.91 14.31
C LEU A 253 12.89 -31.32 14.05
N PHE A 254 12.04 -31.47 13.03
CA PHE A 254 11.49 -32.77 12.65
C PHE A 254 12.57 -33.74 12.15
N ALA A 255 13.56 -33.26 11.41
CA ALA A 255 14.68 -34.07 10.96
C ALA A 255 15.50 -34.60 12.15
N LEU A 256 15.78 -33.77 13.17
CA LEU A 256 16.48 -34.18 14.38
C LEU A 256 15.66 -35.21 15.19
N LEU A 257 14.37 -34.95 15.38
CA LEU A 257 13.47 -35.88 16.09
C LEU A 257 13.40 -37.24 15.35
N GLY A 258 13.28 -37.20 14.02
CA GLY A 258 13.29 -38.41 13.19
C GLY A 258 14.62 -39.18 13.28
N PHE A 259 15.74 -38.47 13.30
CA PHE A 259 17.06 -39.07 13.47
C PHE A 259 17.21 -39.75 14.83
N PHE A 260 16.86 -39.06 15.93
CA PHE A 260 16.89 -39.66 17.26
C PHE A 260 15.97 -40.87 17.39
N TYR A 261 14.77 -40.80 16.82
CA TYR A 261 13.85 -41.93 16.77
C TYR A 261 14.42 -43.11 16.00
N ALA A 262 15.05 -42.88 14.85
CA ALA A 262 15.71 -43.93 14.06
C ALA A 262 16.85 -44.60 14.84
N VAL A 263 17.65 -43.81 15.59
CA VAL A 263 18.71 -44.37 16.47
C VAL A 263 18.12 -45.26 17.57
N VAL A 264 17.04 -44.84 18.23
CA VAL A 264 16.34 -45.62 19.25
C VAL A 264 15.81 -46.95 18.67
N VAL A 265 15.18 -46.91 17.52
CA VAL A 265 14.67 -48.10 16.82
C VAL A 265 15.81 -49.07 16.46
N LEU A 266 16.93 -48.52 15.97
CA LEU A 266 18.11 -49.32 15.61
C LEU A 266 18.72 -50.01 16.83
N ILE A 267 18.90 -49.27 17.94
CA ILE A 267 19.41 -49.85 19.21
C ILE A 267 18.48 -50.93 19.71
N ASN A 268 17.17 -50.68 19.73
CA ASN A 268 16.18 -51.66 20.19
C ASN A 268 16.19 -52.95 19.34
N TRP A 269 16.34 -52.82 18.00
CA TRP A 269 16.48 -53.92 17.09
C TRP A 269 17.75 -54.75 17.37
N ILE A 270 18.89 -54.11 17.59
CA ILE A 270 20.16 -54.81 17.91
C ILE A 270 20.09 -55.52 19.24
N VAL A 271 19.47 -54.95 20.28
CA VAL A 271 19.46 -55.50 21.62
C VAL A 271 18.37 -56.58 21.79
N ASN A 272 17.17 -56.36 21.24
CA ASN A 272 16.01 -57.23 21.52
C ASN A 272 15.61 -58.13 20.33
N GLY A 273 16.21 -57.93 19.15
CA GLY A 273 15.94 -58.77 17.95
C GLY A 273 14.48 -58.73 17.47
N SER A 274 13.63 -57.89 18.02
CA SER A 274 12.20 -57.83 17.72
C SER A 274 11.86 -56.75 16.74
N LEU A 275 11.11 -57.07 15.67
CA LEU A 275 10.45 -56.12 14.81
C LEU A 275 9.39 -55.36 15.61
N VAL A 276 9.53 -54.06 15.65
CA VAL A 276 8.51 -53.17 16.28
C VAL A 276 7.19 -53.40 15.54
N GLN A 277 6.19 -53.94 16.22
CA GLN A 277 4.80 -53.94 15.74
C GLN A 277 4.30 -52.48 15.70
N GLY A 278 4.24 -51.86 14.53
CA GLY A 278 3.96 -50.44 14.53
C GLY A 278 3.49 -49.86 13.19
N TRP A 279 2.51 -50.50 12.53
CA TRP A 279 1.94 -49.89 11.30
C TRP A 279 1.30 -48.50 11.59
N THR A 280 0.57 -48.39 12.70
CA THR A 280 -0.10 -47.11 13.06
C THR A 280 0.88 -45.94 13.33
N PRO A 281 1.94 -46.11 14.16
CA PRO A 281 2.94 -45.07 14.32
C PRO A 281 3.65 -44.69 13.01
N LEU A 282 3.93 -45.66 12.14
CA LEU A 282 4.54 -45.39 10.85
C LEU A 282 3.65 -44.52 9.95
N MET A 283 2.36 -44.84 9.88
CA MET A 283 1.38 -44.06 9.12
C MET A 283 1.25 -42.62 9.64
N ILE A 284 1.21 -42.43 10.97
CA ILE A 284 1.17 -41.09 11.56
C ILE A 284 2.39 -40.28 11.16
N VAL A 285 3.59 -40.85 11.26
CA VAL A 285 4.84 -40.19 10.88
C VAL A 285 4.84 -39.81 9.38
N ILE A 286 4.42 -40.73 8.51
CA ILE A 286 4.34 -40.47 7.05
C ILE A 286 3.35 -39.35 6.76
N LEU A 287 2.16 -39.33 7.37
CA LEU A 287 1.15 -38.31 7.15
C LEU A 287 1.62 -36.93 7.66
N VAL A 288 2.26 -36.87 8.83
CA VAL A 288 2.80 -35.62 9.39
C VAL A 288 3.93 -35.09 8.51
N LEU A 289 4.89 -35.93 8.12
CA LEU A 289 5.98 -35.52 7.24
C LEU A 289 5.49 -35.11 5.86
N GLY A 290 4.55 -35.87 5.28
CA GLY A 290 3.93 -35.54 4.00
C GLY A 290 3.17 -34.21 4.05
N GLY A 291 2.41 -33.97 5.12
CA GLY A 291 1.73 -32.69 5.36
C GLY A 291 2.71 -31.53 5.47
N LEU A 292 3.80 -31.69 6.23
CA LEU A 292 4.85 -30.68 6.35
C LEU A 292 5.56 -30.40 5.02
N GLN A 293 5.84 -31.44 4.23
CA GLN A 293 6.42 -31.29 2.89
C GLN A 293 5.50 -30.49 1.96
N LEU A 294 4.20 -30.81 1.93
CA LEU A 294 3.23 -30.07 1.12
C LEU A 294 3.12 -28.59 1.54
N LEU A 295 3.13 -28.31 2.84
CA LEU A 295 3.14 -26.94 3.37
C LEU A 295 4.40 -26.19 2.93
N THR A 296 5.56 -26.83 3.02
CA THR A 296 6.85 -26.26 2.59
C THR A 296 6.85 -25.96 1.09
N LEU A 297 6.39 -26.93 0.27
CA LEU A 297 6.26 -26.74 -1.18
C LEU A 297 5.28 -25.63 -1.53
N GLY A 298 4.16 -25.53 -0.81
CA GLY A 298 3.20 -24.42 -0.96
C GLY A 298 3.85 -23.06 -0.70
N LEU A 299 4.62 -22.92 0.36
CA LEU A 299 5.34 -21.69 0.67
C LEU A 299 6.39 -21.34 -0.39
N ILE A 300 7.18 -22.33 -0.83
CA ILE A 300 8.16 -22.14 -1.93
C ILE A 300 7.43 -21.74 -3.21
N GLY A 301 6.29 -22.36 -3.51
CA GLY A 301 5.46 -22.02 -4.66
C GLY A 301 4.99 -20.56 -4.63
N GLU A 302 4.62 -20.02 -3.45
CA GLU A 302 4.25 -18.62 -3.28
C GLU A 302 5.42 -17.67 -3.57
N TYR A 303 6.62 -17.95 -3.05
CA TYR A 303 7.82 -17.15 -3.36
C TYR A 303 8.20 -17.24 -4.84
N LEU A 304 8.10 -18.43 -5.44
CA LEU A 304 8.39 -18.62 -6.86
C LEU A 304 7.38 -17.86 -7.75
N TRP A 305 6.10 -17.87 -7.37
CA TRP A 305 5.08 -17.10 -8.07
C TRP A 305 5.38 -15.58 -8.01
N ARG A 306 5.75 -15.05 -6.84
CA ARG A 306 6.13 -13.64 -6.68
C ARG A 306 7.37 -13.27 -7.50
N THR A 307 8.36 -14.14 -7.51
CA THR A 307 9.56 -13.98 -8.36
C THR A 307 9.18 -13.97 -9.84
N LEU A 308 8.33 -14.88 -10.28
CA LEU A 308 7.85 -14.94 -11.66
C LEU A 308 7.07 -13.68 -12.05
N ASP A 309 6.23 -13.16 -11.15
CA ASP A 309 5.46 -11.95 -11.40
C ASP A 309 6.37 -10.73 -11.52
N GLN A 310 7.40 -10.64 -10.67
CA GLN A 310 8.43 -9.59 -10.75
C GLN A 310 9.21 -9.65 -12.08
N VAL A 311 9.62 -10.84 -12.53
CA VAL A 311 10.37 -11.03 -13.79
C VAL A 311 9.54 -10.68 -15.03
N LYS A 312 8.21 -10.78 -14.96
CA LYS A 312 7.34 -10.42 -16.09
C LYS A 312 7.32 -8.93 -16.40
N HIS A 313 7.78 -8.06 -15.49
CA HIS A 313 7.81 -6.60 -15.65
C HIS A 313 6.49 -6.02 -16.19
N ARG A 314 5.36 -6.55 -15.74
CA ARG A 314 4.05 -6.03 -16.13
C ARG A 314 3.83 -4.66 -15.50
N LYS A 315 3.37 -3.70 -16.31
CA LYS A 315 3.03 -2.38 -15.79
C LYS A 315 1.96 -2.50 -14.69
N PRO A 316 2.14 -1.84 -13.54
CA PRO A 316 1.19 -1.90 -12.43
C PRO A 316 -0.17 -1.29 -12.77
N TYR A 317 -0.23 -0.45 -13.80
CA TYR A 317 -1.45 0.16 -14.33
C TYR A 317 -1.29 0.50 -15.81
N VAL A 318 -2.40 0.73 -16.49
CA VAL A 318 -2.45 1.22 -17.87
C VAL A 318 -3.38 2.44 -17.93
N VAL A 319 -2.87 3.56 -18.40
CA VAL A 319 -3.63 4.80 -18.57
C VAL A 319 -4.46 4.69 -19.86
N ASP A 320 -5.76 4.96 -19.75
CA ASP A 320 -6.68 5.09 -20.89
C ASP A 320 -6.66 6.51 -21.45
N HIS A 321 -6.86 7.50 -20.57
CA HIS A 321 -6.89 8.91 -20.97
C HIS A 321 -6.39 9.83 -19.85
N ILE A 322 -5.78 10.96 -20.24
CA ILE A 322 -5.37 12.04 -19.32
C ILE A 322 -6.11 13.31 -19.75
N TYR A 323 -6.87 13.88 -18.81
CA TYR A 323 -7.54 15.16 -18.98
C TYR A 323 -6.70 16.21 -18.23
N ASP A 324 -5.84 16.91 -18.99
CA ASP A 324 -4.94 17.99 -18.53
C ASP A 324 -5.63 19.35 -18.54
#